data_b7fde5717278f34bc5ba4f3b0a6049d7
#
_entry.id   b7fde5717278f34bc5ba4f3b0a6049d7
#
_cell.length_a   1.000
_cell.length_b   1.000
_cell.length_c   1.000
_cell.angle_alpha   90.00
_cell.angle_beta   90.00
_cell.angle_gamma   90.00
#
_symmetry.space_group_name_H-M   'P 1'
#
loop_
_entity.id
_entity.type
_entity.pdbx_description
1 polymer ?
#
loop_
_entity_poly.entity_id
_entity_poly.type
_entity_poly.pdbx_seq_one_letter_code
_entity_poly.pdbx_strand_id
1 'polypeptide(L)'
;MADGLKFYKAFIDGLVERKNSVQATWITGNGYPDTAGNREINALLSKLSPEQKSVLAKMVQDARISGIHDTLAYMNGMMDCDGLVLTQNGEAFTYDEYESMHFDFTCRCEGDEWPD
;
A
#
# COMPACT_ATOMS: atom_id res chain seq x y z
N MET A 1 -2.44 -29.00 3.88
CA MET A 1 -2.55 -28.88 2.69
C MET A 1 -2.81 -27.50 2.30
N ALA A 2 -3.04 -27.23 1.37
CA ALA A 2 -3.05 -26.10 0.57
C ALA A 2 -3.65 -24.83 1.15
N ASP A 3 -3.13 -24.36 2.26
CA ASP A 3 -3.51 -23.05 2.78
C ASP A 3 -2.68 -21.91 2.20
N GLY A 4 -1.75 -22.20 1.27
CA GLY A 4 -0.91 -21.20 0.68
C GLY A 4 -1.67 -20.08 -0.03
N LEU A 5 -2.76 -20.42 -0.74
CA LEU A 5 -3.60 -19.43 -1.40
C LEU A 5 -4.37 -18.60 -0.37
N LYS A 6 -4.90 -19.22 0.65
CA LYS A 6 -5.61 -18.54 1.72
C LYS A 6 -4.70 -17.52 2.42
N PHE A 7 -3.47 -17.93 2.75
CA PHE A 7 -2.52 -17.05 3.40
C PHE A 7 -2.07 -15.91 2.46
N TYR A 8 -1.90 -16.22 1.17
CA TYR A 8 -1.58 -15.19 0.18
C TYR A 8 -2.67 -14.13 0.10
N LYS A 9 -3.93 -14.55 -0.02
CA LYS A 9 -5.05 -13.60 -0.09
C LYS A 9 -5.12 -12.73 1.16
N ALA A 10 -4.95 -13.33 2.33
CA ALA A 10 -4.98 -12.59 3.59
C ALA A 10 -3.83 -11.59 3.68
N PHE A 11 -2.64 -11.95 3.17
CA PHE A 11 -1.48 -11.07 3.14
C PHE A 11 -1.74 -9.85 2.26
N ILE A 12 -2.25 -10.06 1.05
CA ILE A 12 -2.58 -8.97 0.13
C ILE A 12 -3.67 -8.08 0.74
N ASP A 13 -4.73 -8.67 1.27
CA ASP A 13 -5.82 -7.91 1.87
C ASP A 13 -5.36 -7.12 3.11
N GLY A 14 -4.41 -7.66 3.85
CA GLY A 14 -3.79 -6.94 4.96
C GLY A 14 -3.05 -5.70 4.49
N LEU A 15 -2.40 -5.75 3.33
CA LEU A 15 -1.75 -4.58 2.74
C LEU A 15 -2.79 -3.57 2.23
N VAL A 16 -3.90 -4.06 1.66
CA VAL A 16 -5.00 -3.18 1.22
C VAL A 16 -5.56 -2.39 2.41
N GLU A 17 -5.68 -3.03 3.56
CA GLU A 17 -6.15 -2.35 4.78
C GLU A 17 -5.19 -1.23 5.22
N ARG A 18 -3.93 -1.29 4.81
CA ARG A 18 -2.90 -0.32 5.18
C ARG A 18 -2.61 0.72 4.10
N LYS A 19 -3.45 0.77 3.07
CA LYS A 19 -3.24 1.69 1.94
C LYS A 19 -3.45 3.15 2.30
N ASN A 20 -4.26 3.43 3.32
CA ASN A 20 -4.60 4.81 3.68
C ASN A 20 -3.44 5.49 4.41
N SER A 21 -3.06 6.65 3.90
CA SER A 21 -1.98 7.44 4.48
C SER A 21 -2.50 8.33 5.61
N VAL A 22 -1.92 8.19 6.80
CA VAL A 22 -2.22 9.11 7.89
C VAL A 22 -1.72 10.52 7.55
N GLN A 23 -0.64 10.62 6.78
CA GLN A 23 -0.09 11.91 6.35
C GLN A 23 -1.08 12.66 5.47
N ALA A 24 -1.77 11.96 4.57
CA ALA A 24 -2.82 12.57 3.76
C ALA A 24 -3.94 13.14 4.64
N THR A 25 -4.31 12.43 5.70
CA THR A 25 -5.31 12.89 6.67
C THR A 25 -4.82 14.15 7.39
N TRP A 26 -3.55 14.20 7.77
CA TRP A 26 -2.98 15.39 8.42
C TRP A 26 -3.01 16.60 7.49
N ILE A 27 -2.76 16.42 6.21
CA ILE A 27 -2.71 17.52 5.25
C ILE A 27 -4.06 18.23 5.16
N THR A 28 -5.15 17.49 5.10
CA THR A 28 -6.49 18.07 5.01
C THR A 28 -7.10 18.38 6.38
N GLY A 29 -6.45 17.95 7.45
CA GLY A 29 -6.90 18.19 8.82
C GLY A 29 -6.11 19.31 9.50
N ASN A 30 -5.59 19.02 10.67
CA ASN A 30 -4.91 20.00 11.51
C ASN A 30 -3.39 20.11 11.26
N GLY A 31 -2.90 19.44 10.23
CA GLY A 31 -1.48 19.43 9.92
C GLY A 31 -0.76 18.24 10.56
N TYR A 32 0.56 18.21 10.35
CA TYR A 32 1.43 17.21 10.95
C TYR A 32 1.62 17.50 12.44
N PRO A 33 2.01 16.49 13.24
CA PRO A 33 2.30 16.71 14.65
C PRO A 33 3.27 17.88 14.87
N ASP A 34 3.03 18.68 15.91
CA ASP A 34 3.81 19.89 16.18
C ASP A 34 5.16 19.53 16.78
N THR A 35 6.11 19.20 15.91
CA THR A 35 7.48 18.88 16.27
C THR A 35 8.44 19.72 15.44
N ALA A 36 9.69 19.85 15.89
CA ALA A 36 10.70 20.63 15.16
C ALA A 36 10.90 20.10 13.73
N GLY A 37 10.86 18.79 13.53
CA GLY A 37 11.03 18.18 12.21
C GLY A 37 9.91 18.47 11.24
N ASN A 38 8.74 18.90 11.74
CA ASN A 38 7.56 19.15 10.91
C ASN A 38 7.28 20.63 10.70
N ARG A 39 8.15 21.53 11.14
CA ARG A 39 7.91 22.99 11.04
C ARG A 39 7.79 23.46 9.60
N GLU A 40 8.70 23.03 8.73
CA GLU A 40 8.66 23.41 7.32
C GLU A 40 7.39 22.91 6.64
N ILE A 41 7.01 21.67 6.93
CA ILE A 41 5.82 21.06 6.37
C ILE A 41 4.58 21.86 6.79
N ASN A 42 4.45 22.12 8.08
CA ASN A 42 3.29 22.84 8.60
C ASN A 42 3.27 24.31 8.14
N ALA A 43 4.44 24.93 7.97
CA ALA A 43 4.52 26.28 7.42
C ALA A 43 4.01 26.31 5.98
N LEU A 44 4.39 25.32 5.17
CA LEU A 44 3.87 25.20 3.81
C LEU A 44 2.35 24.98 3.81
N LEU A 45 1.88 24.03 4.60
CA LEU A 45 0.46 23.70 4.65
C LEU A 45 -0.41 24.92 5.02
N SER A 46 0.11 25.77 5.91
CA SER A 46 -0.62 26.97 6.36
C SER A 46 -0.86 27.98 5.23
N LYS A 47 -0.11 27.88 4.14
CA LYS A 47 -0.21 28.78 2.99
C LYS A 47 -1.10 28.23 1.87
N LEU A 48 -1.57 27.00 2.00
CA LEU A 48 -2.34 26.33 0.95
C LEU A 48 -3.85 26.52 1.19
N SER A 49 -4.60 26.66 0.09
CA SER A 49 -6.05 26.64 0.15
C SER A 49 -6.56 25.23 0.46
N PRO A 50 -7.82 25.09 0.89
CA PRO A 50 -8.41 23.76 1.07
C PRO A 50 -8.35 22.91 -0.19
N GLU A 51 -8.54 23.51 -1.37
CA GLU A 51 -8.48 22.80 -2.65
C GLU A 51 -7.07 22.31 -2.93
N GLN A 52 -6.06 23.13 -2.66
CA GLN A 52 -4.66 22.76 -2.84
C GLN A 52 -4.28 21.64 -1.87
N LYS A 53 -4.74 21.71 -0.63
CA LYS A 53 -4.50 20.64 0.36
C LYS A 53 -5.11 19.32 -0.09
N SER A 54 -6.31 19.35 -0.68
CA SER A 54 -6.95 18.13 -1.18
C SER A 54 -6.14 17.47 -2.29
N VAL A 55 -5.60 18.28 -3.21
CA VAL A 55 -4.73 17.76 -4.29
C VAL A 55 -3.45 17.17 -3.70
N LEU A 56 -2.82 17.88 -2.78
CA LEU A 56 -1.58 17.40 -2.14
C LEU A 56 -1.83 16.11 -1.37
N ALA A 57 -2.93 16.02 -0.64
CA ALA A 57 -3.30 14.81 0.10
C ALA A 57 -3.49 13.62 -0.86
N LYS A 58 -4.10 13.86 -2.02
CA LYS A 58 -4.25 12.81 -3.03
C LYS A 58 -2.89 12.34 -3.55
N MET A 59 -1.96 13.27 -3.79
CA MET A 59 -0.61 12.92 -4.23
C MET A 59 0.11 12.04 -3.20
N VAL A 60 0.00 12.40 -1.93
CA VAL A 60 0.62 11.65 -0.84
C VAL A 60 -0.02 10.26 -0.70
N GLN A 61 -1.34 10.20 -0.82
CA GLN A 61 -2.08 8.92 -0.78
C GLN A 61 -1.66 8.02 -1.94
N ASP A 62 -1.59 8.57 -3.16
CA ASP A 62 -1.19 7.81 -4.33
C ASP A 62 0.27 7.33 -4.21
N ALA A 63 1.15 8.17 -3.64
CA ALA A 63 2.54 7.78 -3.42
C ALA A 63 2.67 6.59 -2.47
N ARG A 64 1.85 6.55 -1.42
CA ARG A 64 1.85 5.42 -0.50
C ARG A 64 1.41 4.13 -1.18
N ILE A 65 0.33 4.18 -1.95
CA ILE A 65 -0.17 3.01 -2.68
C ILE A 65 0.89 2.55 -3.70
N SER A 66 1.50 3.49 -4.42
CA SER A 66 2.57 3.17 -5.38
C SER A 66 3.77 2.53 -4.70
N GLY A 67 4.12 2.97 -3.49
CA GLY A 67 5.22 2.38 -2.74
C GLY A 67 4.97 0.91 -2.39
N ILE A 68 3.75 0.59 -1.96
CA ILE A 68 3.36 -0.80 -1.69
C ILE A 68 3.38 -1.61 -2.99
N HIS A 69 2.79 -1.06 -4.05
CA HIS A 69 2.76 -1.69 -5.38
C HIS A 69 4.17 -2.02 -5.86
N ASP A 70 5.07 -1.04 -5.80
CA ASP A 70 6.44 -1.22 -6.31
C ASP A 70 7.20 -2.25 -5.49
N THR A 71 6.99 -2.26 -4.18
CA THR A 71 7.60 -3.27 -3.30
C THR A 71 7.11 -4.67 -3.67
N LEU A 72 5.81 -4.83 -3.89
CA LEU A 72 5.24 -6.12 -4.29
C LEU A 72 5.74 -6.54 -5.67
N ALA A 73 5.90 -5.60 -6.60
CA ALA A 73 6.44 -5.89 -7.93
C ALA A 73 7.87 -6.44 -7.83
N TYR A 74 8.68 -5.82 -6.98
CA TYR A 74 10.04 -6.30 -6.73
C TYR A 74 10.04 -7.70 -6.12
N MET A 75 9.23 -7.91 -5.09
CA MET A 75 9.13 -9.22 -4.43
C MET A 75 8.62 -10.28 -5.39
N ASN A 76 7.64 -9.95 -6.23
CA ASN A 76 7.11 -10.88 -7.21
C ASN A 76 8.20 -11.33 -8.19
N GLY A 77 9.00 -10.38 -8.67
CA GLY A 77 10.12 -10.71 -9.55
C GLY A 77 11.15 -11.59 -8.86
N MET A 78 11.45 -11.33 -7.59
CA MET A 78 12.37 -12.16 -6.80
C MET A 78 11.81 -13.58 -6.61
N MET A 79 10.51 -13.70 -6.42
CA MET A 79 9.88 -15.01 -6.27
C MET A 79 9.85 -15.79 -7.59
N ASP A 80 9.64 -15.09 -8.70
CA ASP A 80 9.61 -15.73 -10.02
C ASP A 80 10.99 -16.16 -10.50
N CYS A 81 12.02 -15.37 -10.22
CA CYS A 81 13.32 -15.52 -10.89
C CYS A 81 14.48 -15.84 -9.96
N ASP A 82 14.40 -15.47 -8.68
CA ASP A 82 15.56 -15.51 -7.79
C ASP A 82 15.35 -16.37 -6.54
N GLY A 83 14.30 -17.18 -6.52
CA GLY A 83 14.10 -18.17 -5.46
C GLY A 83 13.61 -17.62 -4.14
N LEU A 84 13.15 -16.36 -4.10
CA LEU A 84 12.52 -15.86 -2.88
C LEU A 84 11.24 -16.63 -2.61
N VAL A 85 11.01 -17.04 -1.38
CA VAL A 85 9.81 -17.76 -0.97
C VAL A 85 9.25 -17.09 0.28
N LEU A 86 7.96 -16.79 0.27
CA LEU A 86 7.23 -16.31 1.44
C LEU A 86 6.40 -17.45 2.00
N THR A 87 6.54 -17.68 3.29
CA THR A 87 5.79 -18.74 3.96
C THR A 87 5.08 -18.18 5.18
N GLN A 88 3.97 -18.80 5.52
CA GLN A 88 3.27 -18.53 6.77
C GLN A 88 2.81 -19.86 7.35
N ASN A 89 3.10 -20.07 8.63
CA ASN A 89 2.75 -21.34 9.31
C ASN A 89 3.30 -22.56 8.57
N GLY A 90 4.50 -22.41 7.97
CA GLY A 90 5.16 -23.51 7.26
C GLY A 90 4.69 -23.73 5.84
N GLU A 91 3.73 -22.93 5.36
CA GLU A 91 3.19 -23.09 4.01
C GLU A 91 3.62 -21.93 3.11
N ALA A 92 4.12 -22.26 1.91
CA ALA A 92 4.50 -21.26 0.92
C ALA A 92 3.24 -20.59 0.35
N PHE A 93 3.32 -19.29 0.14
CA PHE A 93 2.23 -18.55 -0.50
C PHE A 93 2.03 -19.04 -1.93
N THR A 94 0.78 -19.29 -2.29
CA THR A 94 0.39 -19.51 -3.69
C THR A 94 0.16 -18.12 -4.30
N TYR A 95 1.25 -17.48 -4.70
CA TYR A 95 1.23 -16.07 -5.14
C TYR A 95 0.95 -15.90 -6.63
N ASP A 96 1.05 -16.97 -7.40
CA ASP A 96 0.94 -16.96 -8.86
C ASP A 96 -0.35 -17.58 -9.38
N GLU A 97 -1.35 -17.73 -8.52
CA GLU A 97 -2.65 -18.27 -8.90
C GLU A 97 -3.39 -17.33 -9.87
N TYR A 98 -3.25 -16.01 -9.65
CA TYR A 98 -3.92 -14.99 -10.46
C TYR A 98 -2.90 -14.33 -11.39
N GLU A 99 -2.72 -13.01 -11.30
CA GLU A 99 -1.80 -12.31 -12.19
C GLU A 99 -0.42 -12.16 -11.56
N SER A 100 -0.34 -11.30 -10.54
CA SER A 100 0.89 -11.01 -9.83
C SER A 100 0.52 -10.35 -8.50
N MET A 101 1.47 -10.32 -7.56
CA MET A 101 1.22 -9.74 -6.25
C MET A 101 0.83 -8.26 -6.35
N HIS A 102 1.53 -7.51 -7.18
CA HIS A 102 1.27 -6.06 -7.32
C HIS A 102 0.00 -5.78 -8.12
N PHE A 103 -0.32 -6.60 -9.11
CA PHE A 103 -1.57 -6.46 -9.85
C PHE A 103 -2.76 -6.84 -8.97
N ASP A 104 -2.65 -7.96 -8.26
CA ASP A 104 -3.71 -8.42 -7.35
C ASP A 104 -3.98 -7.36 -6.26
N PHE A 105 -2.91 -6.77 -5.71
CA PHE A 105 -3.02 -5.68 -4.75
C PHE A 105 -3.79 -4.50 -5.33
N THR A 106 -3.46 -4.09 -6.56
CA THR A 106 -4.12 -2.97 -7.22
C THR A 106 -5.61 -3.24 -7.41
N CYS A 107 -5.96 -4.43 -7.90
CA CYS A 107 -7.36 -4.79 -8.08
C CYS A 107 -8.13 -4.77 -6.77
N ARG A 108 -7.52 -5.30 -5.70
CA ARG A 108 -8.17 -5.30 -4.39
C ARG A 108 -8.32 -3.89 -3.83
N CYS A 109 -7.37 -3.00 -4.09
CA CYS A 109 -7.48 -1.59 -3.71
C CYS A 109 -8.65 -0.89 -4.40
N GLU A 110 -8.98 -1.33 -5.61
CA GLU A 110 -10.10 -0.79 -6.39
C GLU A 110 -11.45 -1.41 -6.03
N GLY A 111 -11.45 -2.36 -5.11
CA GLY A 111 -12.67 -2.99 -4.64
C GLY A 111 -13.06 -4.26 -5.38
N ASP A 112 -12.22 -4.74 -6.29
CA ASP A 112 -12.50 -5.99 -7.01
C ASP A 112 -12.44 -7.17 -6.06
N GLU A 113 -13.36 -8.10 -6.21
CA GLU A 113 -13.35 -9.33 -5.43
C GLU A 113 -12.28 -10.29 -5.97
N TRP A 114 -11.82 -11.21 -5.11
CA TRP A 114 -10.94 -12.26 -5.56
C TRP A 114 -11.68 -13.12 -6.59
N PRO A 115 -11.01 -13.52 -7.68
CA PRO A 115 -11.62 -14.45 -8.64
C PRO A 115 -11.96 -15.79 -7.99
N ASP A 116 -13.00 -16.42 -8.46
CA ASP A 116 -13.44 -17.74 -7.98
C ASP A 116 -12.51 -18.86 -8.45
#